data_d7414a5667a039c41e741a7bb9726f37
#
_entry.id   d7414a5667a039c41e741a7bb9726f37
#
_cell.length_a   1.000
_cell.length_b   1.000
_cell.length_c   1.000
_cell.angle_alpha   90.00
_cell.angle_beta   90.00
_cell.angle_gamma   90.00
#
_symmetry.space_group_name_H-M   'P 1'
#
loop_
_entity.id
_entity.type
_entity.pdbx_description
1 polymer ?
#
loop_
_entity_poly.entity_id
_entity_poly.type
_entity_poly.pdbx_seq_one_letter_code
_entity_poly.pdbx_strand_id
1 'polypeptide(L)'
;MLATHGARTVLKMVLHHNFVHGDLHPGNVLVEESTGRLAILDAGICVEIPTETHKTMVRVLRAMLEYRGDDAARLLLENNGGSDDSQDQLQREEAFVDGFAKFVESTRTQPIFDSMASYVGDVCALAVNNRVALDASFVAVALAVKVVEGLVVDLQPDFPFVEIAVPMFLKESCMRASREEAGRMSAYMNGLLTGLRNEESQ
;
A
#
# COMPACT_ATOMS: atom_id res chain seq x y z
N MET A 1 3.18 17.43 13.15
CA MET A 1 2.73 18.28 12.00
C MET A 1 3.51 17.97 10.73
N LEU A 2 4.84 17.98 10.73
CA LEU A 2 5.68 17.73 9.55
C LEU A 2 5.52 16.32 8.98
N ALA A 3 5.61 15.29 9.84
CA ALA A 3 5.37 13.90 9.50
C ALA A 3 4.02 13.69 8.80
N THR A 4 2.95 14.31 9.35
CA THR A 4 1.60 14.26 8.76
C THR A 4 1.55 14.89 7.37
N HIS A 5 2.24 16.00 7.15
CA HIS A 5 2.31 16.65 5.84
C HIS A 5 3.08 15.79 4.85
N GLY A 6 4.22 15.21 5.25
CA GLY A 6 5.00 14.30 4.43
C GLY A 6 4.20 13.06 4.00
N ALA A 7 3.63 12.34 4.96
CA ALA A 7 2.81 11.17 4.70
C ALA A 7 1.64 11.47 3.75
N ARG A 8 0.88 12.53 4.03
CA ARG A 8 -0.25 12.93 3.16
C ARG A 8 0.18 13.33 1.75
N THR A 9 1.34 13.97 1.61
CA THR A 9 1.84 14.39 0.30
C THR A 9 2.13 13.17 -0.56
N VAL A 10 2.85 12.19 -0.03
CA VAL A 10 3.19 10.99 -0.79
C VAL A 10 1.97 10.10 -1.04
N LEU A 11 1.13 9.91 -0.04
CA LEU A 11 -0.13 9.20 -0.25
C LEU A 11 -1.00 9.84 -1.35
N LYS A 12 -1.04 11.17 -1.43
CA LYS A 12 -1.72 11.86 -2.54
C LYS A 12 -1.04 11.61 -3.88
N MET A 13 0.28 11.64 -3.94
CA MET A 13 1.03 11.33 -5.17
C MET A 13 0.63 9.95 -5.70
N VAL A 14 0.66 8.94 -4.83
CA VAL A 14 0.36 7.54 -5.18
C VAL A 14 -1.13 7.34 -5.49
N LEU A 15 -2.01 7.72 -4.56
CA LEU A 15 -3.42 7.35 -4.59
C LEU A 15 -4.25 8.25 -5.50
N HIS A 16 -3.89 9.53 -5.60
CA HIS A 16 -4.71 10.52 -6.31
C HIS A 16 -4.11 10.96 -7.64
N HIS A 17 -2.80 11.16 -7.68
CA HIS A 17 -2.11 11.69 -8.86
C HIS A 17 -1.50 10.60 -9.75
N ASN A 18 -1.52 9.34 -9.34
CA ASN A 18 -0.88 8.22 -10.05
C ASN A 18 0.60 8.47 -10.34
N PHE A 19 1.29 9.10 -9.41
CA PHE A 19 2.64 9.57 -9.59
C PHE A 19 3.49 9.21 -8.38
N VAL A 20 4.69 8.69 -8.62
CA VAL A 20 5.63 8.31 -7.57
C VAL A 20 6.94 9.03 -7.79
N HIS A 21 7.43 9.70 -6.75
CA HIS A 21 8.80 10.16 -6.71
C HIS A 21 9.70 8.98 -6.34
N GLY A 22 10.51 8.52 -7.28
CA GLY A 22 11.27 7.28 -7.14
C GLY A 22 12.52 7.39 -6.28
N ASP A 23 12.92 8.62 -5.87
CA ASP A 23 14.11 8.89 -5.07
C ASP A 23 13.82 9.89 -3.93
N LEU A 24 12.74 9.63 -3.20
CA LEU A 24 12.34 10.48 -2.08
C LEU A 24 13.13 10.09 -0.82
N HIS A 25 14.17 10.84 -0.51
CA HIS A 25 14.97 10.72 0.71
C HIS A 25 15.06 12.07 1.43
N PRO A 26 15.53 12.12 2.71
CA PRO A 26 15.56 13.36 3.49
C PRO A 26 16.31 14.51 2.82
N GLY A 27 17.34 14.21 2.01
CA GLY A 27 18.11 15.22 1.26
C GLY A 27 17.33 15.88 0.12
N ASN A 28 16.23 15.27 -0.33
CA ASN A 28 15.36 15.79 -1.38
C ASN A 28 14.08 16.45 -0.84
N VAL A 29 13.99 16.66 0.48
CA VAL A 29 12.85 17.32 1.12
C VAL A 29 13.31 18.48 1.95
N LEU A 30 12.94 19.70 1.56
CA LEU A 30 13.14 20.91 2.36
C LEU A 30 11.85 21.31 3.06
N VAL A 31 12.02 21.91 4.23
CA VAL A 31 10.92 22.45 5.03
C VAL A 31 11.11 23.95 5.17
N GLU A 32 10.11 24.71 4.79
CA GLU A 32 10.07 26.14 5.08
C GLU A 32 9.65 26.35 6.55
N GLU A 33 10.55 26.78 7.39
CA GLU A 33 10.33 26.89 8.84
C GLU A 33 9.13 27.78 9.21
N SER A 34 8.91 28.85 8.46
CA SER A 34 7.86 29.84 8.74
C SER A 34 6.45 29.33 8.49
N THR A 35 6.27 28.44 7.50
CA THR A 35 4.96 27.98 7.03
C THR A 35 4.73 26.48 7.22
N GLY A 36 5.79 25.71 7.45
CA GLY A 36 5.76 24.25 7.46
C GLY A 36 5.52 23.65 6.08
N ARG A 37 5.70 24.42 4.99
CA ARG A 37 5.56 23.91 3.62
C ARG A 37 6.71 23.00 3.28
N LEU A 38 6.40 21.91 2.57
CA LEU A 38 7.38 20.99 2.02
C LEU A 38 7.72 21.40 0.59
N ALA A 39 9.01 21.48 0.29
CA ALA A 39 9.53 21.57 -1.06
C ALA A 39 10.27 20.28 -1.37
N ILE A 40 9.81 19.56 -2.39
CA ILE A 40 10.46 18.35 -2.88
C ILE A 40 11.43 18.78 -3.98
N LEU A 41 12.66 18.35 -3.83
CA LEU A 41 13.76 18.62 -4.77
C LEU A 41 13.99 17.38 -5.64
N ASP A 42 14.70 17.61 -6.74
CA ASP A 42 15.22 16.57 -7.63
C ASP A 42 14.15 15.56 -8.11
N ALA A 43 13.26 16.03 -8.99
CA ALA A 43 12.30 15.16 -9.68
C ALA A 43 12.94 14.36 -10.86
N GLY A 44 14.24 14.05 -10.80
CA GLY A 44 14.95 13.34 -11.87
C GLY A 44 14.49 11.89 -12.04
N ILE A 45 14.02 11.25 -10.96
CA ILE A 45 13.45 9.91 -10.99
C ILE A 45 11.99 9.98 -10.53
N CYS A 46 11.09 10.05 -11.50
CA CYS A 46 9.66 10.04 -11.24
C CYS A 46 8.98 8.98 -12.11
N VAL A 47 8.02 8.28 -11.54
CA VAL A 47 7.28 7.20 -12.21
C VAL A 47 5.80 7.56 -12.24
N GLU A 48 5.22 7.54 -13.44
CA GLU A 48 3.77 7.59 -13.60
C GLU A 48 3.22 6.17 -13.49
N ILE A 49 2.21 6.00 -12.65
CA ILE A 49 1.54 4.70 -12.47
C ILE A 49 0.46 4.59 -13.55
N PRO A 50 0.53 3.57 -14.44
CA PRO A 50 -0.53 3.34 -15.41
C PRO A 50 -1.88 3.19 -14.72
N THR A 51 -2.94 3.71 -15.33
CA THR A 51 -4.29 3.70 -14.74
C THR A 51 -4.76 2.29 -14.37
N GLU A 52 -4.47 1.29 -15.19
CA GLU A 52 -4.85 -0.10 -14.92
C GLU A 52 -4.07 -0.67 -13.74
N THR A 53 -2.77 -0.44 -13.67
CA THR A 53 -1.95 -0.84 -12.51
C THR A 53 -2.46 -0.19 -11.22
N HIS A 54 -2.83 1.10 -11.27
CA HIS A 54 -3.41 1.79 -10.13
C HIS A 54 -4.75 1.18 -9.70
N LYS A 55 -5.63 0.82 -10.63
CA LYS A 55 -6.89 0.11 -10.34
C LYS A 55 -6.63 -1.24 -9.68
N THR A 56 -5.69 -2.02 -10.23
CA THR A 56 -5.30 -3.31 -9.66
C THR A 56 -4.77 -3.15 -8.25
N MET A 57 -3.89 -2.18 -8.01
CA MET A 57 -3.36 -1.87 -6.67
C MET A 57 -4.48 -1.56 -5.67
N VAL A 58 -5.46 -0.74 -6.06
CA VAL A 58 -6.63 -0.43 -5.23
C VAL A 58 -7.44 -1.69 -4.92
N ARG A 59 -7.66 -2.56 -5.90
CA ARG A 59 -8.37 -3.86 -5.72
C ARG A 59 -7.60 -4.79 -4.78
N VAL A 60 -6.28 -4.89 -4.94
CA VAL A 60 -5.39 -5.68 -4.06
C VAL A 60 -5.49 -5.22 -2.63
N LEU A 61 -5.26 -3.93 -2.38
CA LEU A 61 -5.33 -3.36 -1.03
C LEU A 61 -6.72 -3.56 -0.40
N ARG A 62 -7.78 -3.41 -1.19
CA ARG A 62 -9.14 -3.68 -0.73
C ARG A 62 -9.33 -5.14 -0.33
N ALA A 63 -8.90 -6.08 -1.18
CA ALA A 63 -9.00 -7.51 -0.89
C ALA A 63 -8.20 -7.89 0.38
N MET A 64 -7.02 -7.30 0.58
CA MET A 64 -6.24 -7.48 1.80
C MET A 64 -6.99 -6.95 3.04
N LEU A 65 -7.56 -5.75 2.98
CA LEU A 65 -8.34 -5.17 4.07
C LEU A 65 -9.61 -6.01 4.40
N GLU A 66 -10.21 -6.64 3.40
CA GLU A 66 -11.35 -7.54 3.56
C GLU A 66 -10.93 -8.97 3.95
N TYR A 67 -9.64 -9.21 4.23
CA TYR A 67 -9.03 -10.52 4.54
C TYR A 67 -9.27 -11.58 3.45
N ARG A 68 -9.36 -11.16 2.19
CA ARG A 68 -9.48 -12.04 1.01
C ARG A 68 -8.10 -12.18 0.36
N GLY A 69 -7.20 -12.90 1.06
CA GLY A 69 -5.81 -13.03 0.64
C GLY A 69 -5.64 -13.72 -0.70
N ASP A 70 -6.44 -14.74 -0.99
CA ASP A 70 -6.45 -15.47 -2.28
C ASP A 70 -6.78 -14.52 -3.44
N ASP A 71 -7.85 -13.73 -3.29
CA ASP A 71 -8.25 -12.75 -4.30
C ASP A 71 -7.16 -11.70 -4.51
N ALA A 72 -6.56 -11.20 -3.42
CA ALA A 72 -5.47 -10.22 -3.50
C ALA A 72 -4.25 -10.79 -4.24
N ALA A 73 -3.86 -12.02 -3.94
CA ALA A 73 -2.75 -12.70 -4.62
C ALA A 73 -3.02 -12.89 -6.12
N ARG A 74 -4.22 -13.37 -6.49
CA ARG A 74 -4.60 -13.54 -7.89
C ARG A 74 -4.58 -12.22 -8.67
N LEU A 75 -5.04 -11.14 -8.05
CA LEU A 75 -4.96 -9.80 -8.64
C LEU A 75 -3.52 -9.34 -8.90
N LEU A 76 -2.58 -9.72 -8.03
CA LEU A 76 -1.16 -9.43 -8.25
C LEU A 76 -0.57 -10.22 -9.43
N LEU A 77 -1.13 -11.38 -9.73
CA LEU A 77 -0.72 -12.23 -10.84
C LEU A 77 -1.36 -11.85 -12.18
N GLU A 78 -2.56 -11.24 -12.19
CA GLU A 78 -3.32 -10.91 -13.42
C GLU A 78 -2.52 -10.08 -14.44
N ASN A 79 -1.59 -9.24 -14.01
CA ASN A 79 -0.82 -8.35 -14.89
C ASN A 79 0.59 -8.85 -15.21
N ASN A 80 0.94 -10.06 -14.82
CA ASN A 80 2.23 -10.63 -15.16
C ASN A 80 2.21 -11.12 -16.61
N GLY A 81 2.77 -10.31 -17.51
CA GLY A 81 2.78 -10.53 -18.97
C GLY A 81 3.56 -11.73 -19.49
N GLY A 82 3.70 -12.79 -18.72
CA GLY A 82 4.37 -14.03 -19.07
C GLY A 82 3.49 -15.21 -18.68
N SER A 83 2.50 -15.53 -19.52
CA SER A 83 1.79 -16.81 -19.41
C SER A 83 2.66 -17.92 -20.02
N ASP A 84 3.52 -18.50 -19.21
CA ASP A 84 4.02 -19.84 -19.46
C ASP A 84 3.00 -20.79 -18.81
N ASP A 85 2.11 -21.41 -19.63
CA ASP A 85 1.12 -22.37 -19.19
C ASP A 85 1.75 -23.70 -18.73
N SER A 86 3.02 -23.69 -18.37
CA SER A 86 3.71 -24.88 -17.87
C SER A 86 3.11 -25.28 -16.50
N GLN A 87 2.96 -26.57 -16.27
CA GLN A 87 2.45 -27.11 -15.02
C GLN A 87 3.30 -26.66 -13.80
N ASP A 88 4.59 -26.40 -14.02
CA ASP A 88 5.52 -25.90 -13.01
C ASP A 88 5.19 -24.44 -12.64
N GLN A 89 4.81 -23.60 -13.59
CA GLN A 89 4.39 -22.23 -13.32
C GLN A 89 3.09 -22.18 -12.52
N LEU A 90 2.10 -22.96 -12.90
CA LEU A 90 0.81 -23.03 -12.18
C LEU A 90 1.02 -23.45 -10.71
N GLN A 91 1.90 -24.43 -10.46
CA GLN A 91 2.23 -24.82 -9.08
C GLN A 91 2.89 -23.72 -8.28
N ARG A 92 3.78 -22.92 -8.90
CA ARG A 92 4.44 -21.76 -8.24
C ARG A 92 3.45 -20.66 -7.92
N GLU A 93 2.55 -20.36 -8.84
CA GLU A 93 1.48 -19.38 -8.64
C GLU A 93 0.52 -19.80 -7.53
N GLU A 94 0.11 -21.08 -7.50
CA GLU A 94 -0.71 -21.61 -6.40
C GLU A 94 0.01 -21.54 -5.05
N ALA A 95 1.29 -21.87 -5.00
CA ALA A 95 2.09 -21.75 -3.78
C ALA A 95 2.23 -20.30 -3.31
N PHE A 96 2.34 -19.36 -4.26
CA PHE A 96 2.32 -17.93 -3.95
C PHE A 96 0.96 -17.51 -3.39
N VAL A 97 -0.15 -17.92 -4.02
CA VAL A 97 -1.52 -17.60 -3.55
C VAL A 97 -1.75 -18.14 -2.15
N ASP A 98 -1.40 -19.38 -1.89
CA ASP A 98 -1.52 -20.01 -0.56
C ASP A 98 -0.67 -19.26 0.50
N GLY A 99 0.56 -18.91 0.16
CA GLY A 99 1.45 -18.17 1.04
C GLY A 99 0.91 -16.78 1.35
N PHE A 100 0.40 -16.09 0.34
CA PHE A 100 -0.18 -14.76 0.48
C PHE A 100 -1.48 -14.79 1.30
N ALA A 101 -2.34 -15.79 1.11
CA ALA A 101 -3.55 -15.97 1.90
C ALA A 101 -3.23 -16.17 3.38
N LYS A 102 -2.24 -17.01 3.70
CA LYS A 102 -1.77 -17.21 5.08
C LYS A 102 -1.17 -15.94 5.67
N PHE A 103 -0.42 -15.20 4.87
CA PHE A 103 0.12 -13.90 5.27
C PHE A 103 -1.02 -12.93 5.63
N VAL A 104 -2.03 -12.75 4.75
CA VAL A 104 -3.17 -11.88 5.02
C VAL A 104 -3.96 -12.35 6.24
N GLU A 105 -4.15 -13.65 6.44
CA GLU A 105 -4.85 -14.19 7.62
C GLU A 105 -4.06 -13.91 8.91
N SER A 106 -2.73 -13.97 8.89
CA SER A 106 -1.90 -13.66 10.06
C SER A 106 -2.06 -12.21 10.53
N THR A 107 -2.44 -11.31 9.64
CA THR A 107 -2.65 -9.90 9.94
C THR A 107 -3.92 -9.62 10.75
N ARG A 108 -4.79 -10.62 10.97
CA ARG A 108 -5.94 -10.51 11.90
C ARG A 108 -5.51 -10.38 13.35
N THR A 109 -4.41 -11.02 13.71
CA THR A 109 -3.87 -11.05 15.08
C THR A 109 -2.76 -10.03 15.30
N GLN A 110 -2.08 -9.67 14.24
CA GLN A 110 -1.10 -8.58 14.22
C GLN A 110 -1.61 -7.56 13.21
N PRO A 111 -2.09 -6.39 13.66
CA PRO A 111 -2.67 -5.42 12.73
C PRO A 111 -1.70 -5.15 11.58
N ILE A 112 -2.18 -5.22 10.35
CA ILE A 112 -1.43 -4.89 9.09
C ILE A 112 -0.63 -3.59 9.23
N PHE A 113 -0.83 -2.89 10.27
CA PHE A 113 -0.60 -1.49 10.43
C PHE A 113 0.57 -1.11 11.33
N ASP A 114 1.21 -2.11 11.94
CA ASP A 114 2.42 -1.81 12.74
C ASP A 114 3.62 -1.47 11.84
N SER A 115 3.65 -1.95 10.59
CA SER A 115 4.68 -1.59 9.62
C SER A 115 4.31 -2.02 8.20
N MET A 116 3.78 -1.12 7.37
CA MET A 116 3.59 -1.39 5.94
C MET A 116 4.92 -1.72 5.24
N ALA A 117 6.03 -1.16 5.72
CA ALA A 117 7.36 -1.44 5.22
C ALA A 117 7.75 -2.92 5.35
N SER A 118 7.42 -3.56 6.48
CA SER A 118 7.65 -4.99 6.70
C SER A 118 6.84 -5.83 5.72
N TYR A 119 5.57 -5.52 5.54
CA TYR A 119 4.67 -6.27 4.66
C TYR A 119 5.09 -6.24 3.20
N VAL A 120 5.58 -5.11 2.71
CA VAL A 120 6.14 -5.03 1.36
C VAL A 120 7.32 -5.98 1.21
N GLY A 121 8.20 -6.05 2.22
CA GLY A 121 9.32 -6.97 2.26
C GLY A 121 8.87 -8.43 2.20
N ASP A 122 7.88 -8.79 3.00
CA ASP A 122 7.34 -10.16 3.09
C ASP A 122 6.67 -10.59 1.77
N VAL A 123 5.90 -9.71 1.14
CA VAL A 123 5.28 -9.97 -0.17
C VAL A 123 6.34 -10.14 -1.26
N CYS A 124 7.36 -9.28 -1.29
CA CYS A 124 8.46 -9.43 -2.24
C CYS A 124 9.25 -10.73 -2.00
N ALA A 125 9.52 -11.07 -0.75
CA ALA A 125 10.21 -12.32 -0.40
C ALA A 125 9.38 -13.56 -0.82
N LEU A 126 8.07 -13.51 -0.59
CA LEU A 126 7.15 -14.57 -1.01
C LEU A 126 7.16 -14.76 -2.54
N ALA A 127 7.14 -13.66 -3.29
CA ALA A 127 7.21 -13.70 -4.75
C ALA A 127 8.52 -14.28 -5.25
N VAL A 128 9.66 -13.86 -4.68
CA VAL A 128 10.99 -14.37 -5.02
C VAL A 128 11.10 -15.86 -4.70
N ASN A 129 10.66 -16.28 -3.50
CA ASN A 129 10.73 -17.68 -3.08
C ASN A 129 9.92 -18.61 -3.97
N ASN A 130 8.80 -18.14 -4.50
CA ASN A 130 7.96 -18.89 -5.43
C ASN A 130 8.32 -18.65 -6.90
N ARG A 131 9.33 -17.83 -7.17
CA ARG A 131 9.76 -17.44 -8.53
C ARG A 131 8.61 -16.87 -9.38
N VAL A 132 7.78 -16.06 -8.73
CA VAL A 132 6.67 -15.35 -9.36
C VAL A 132 7.11 -13.92 -9.62
N ALA A 133 6.85 -13.41 -10.81
CA ALA A 133 7.07 -12.00 -11.13
C ALA A 133 5.92 -11.15 -10.58
N LEU A 134 6.23 -9.99 -10.03
CA LEU A 134 5.25 -8.96 -9.67
C LEU A 134 5.35 -7.80 -10.67
N ASP A 135 4.23 -7.11 -10.90
CA ASP A 135 4.22 -5.90 -11.73
C ASP A 135 5.21 -4.86 -11.18
N ALA A 136 6.07 -4.34 -12.06
CA ALA A 136 7.13 -3.41 -11.67
C ALA A 136 6.58 -2.11 -11.05
N SER A 137 5.43 -1.63 -11.53
CA SER A 137 4.79 -0.43 -11.00
C SER A 137 4.23 -0.68 -9.60
N PHE A 138 3.68 -1.88 -9.34
CA PHE A 138 3.27 -2.29 -7.99
C PHE A 138 4.46 -2.27 -7.03
N VAL A 139 5.59 -2.85 -7.43
CA VAL A 139 6.81 -2.88 -6.62
C VAL A 139 7.33 -1.45 -6.37
N ALA A 140 7.31 -0.58 -7.37
CA ALA A 140 7.73 0.81 -7.22
C ALA A 140 6.86 1.58 -6.22
N VAL A 141 5.54 1.41 -6.28
CA VAL A 141 4.59 2.02 -5.33
C VAL A 141 4.83 1.49 -3.91
N ALA A 142 4.97 0.18 -3.77
CA ALA A 142 5.21 -0.47 -2.50
C ALA A 142 6.51 0.03 -1.84
N LEU A 143 7.58 0.17 -2.63
CA LEU A 143 8.85 0.74 -2.17
C LEU A 143 8.72 2.22 -1.80
N ALA A 144 7.96 3.02 -2.56
CA ALA A 144 7.73 4.42 -2.24
C ALA A 144 7.00 4.58 -0.90
N VAL A 145 5.96 3.78 -0.66
CA VAL A 145 5.25 3.76 0.63
C VAL A 145 6.19 3.38 1.77
N LYS A 146 7.02 2.36 1.57
CA LYS A 146 8.04 1.93 2.54
C LYS A 146 9.03 3.04 2.90
N VAL A 147 9.55 3.74 1.90
CA VAL A 147 10.50 4.85 2.12
C VAL A 147 9.84 5.96 2.94
N VAL A 148 8.60 6.30 2.61
CA VAL A 148 7.87 7.36 3.32
C VAL A 148 7.53 6.96 4.75
N GLU A 149 7.11 5.73 4.96
CA GLU A 149 6.88 5.22 6.31
C GLU A 149 8.16 5.31 7.13
N GLY A 150 9.31 4.86 6.59
CA GLY A 150 10.61 4.99 7.27
C GLY A 150 10.95 6.43 7.63
N LEU A 151 10.80 7.38 6.69
CA LEU A 151 11.04 8.80 6.94
C LEU A 151 10.13 9.39 8.02
N VAL A 152 8.88 8.97 8.04
CA VAL A 152 7.89 9.47 8.99
C VAL A 152 8.15 8.91 10.38
N VAL A 153 8.48 7.62 10.49
CA VAL A 153 8.84 6.97 11.76
C VAL A 153 10.14 7.54 12.33
N ASP A 154 11.12 7.84 11.49
CA ASP A 154 12.37 8.53 11.93
C ASP A 154 12.09 9.92 12.51
N LEU A 155 11.11 10.65 11.96
CA LEU A 155 10.71 11.97 12.45
C LEU A 155 9.82 11.89 13.71
N GLN A 156 9.01 10.87 13.81
CA GLN A 156 8.05 10.65 14.89
C GLN A 156 7.81 9.13 15.04
N PRO A 157 8.48 8.46 15.99
CA PRO A 157 8.38 6.99 16.16
C PRO A 157 6.95 6.45 16.35
N ASP A 158 6.11 7.19 17.08
CA ASP A 158 4.70 6.83 17.34
C ASP A 158 3.73 7.42 16.31
N PHE A 159 4.19 7.64 15.07
CA PHE A 159 3.36 8.26 14.05
C PHE A 159 2.26 7.30 13.58
N PRO A 160 0.98 7.69 13.66
CA PRO A 160 -0.15 6.83 13.29
C PRO A 160 -0.32 6.81 11.75
N PHE A 161 0.65 6.23 11.03
CA PHE A 161 0.68 6.24 9.56
C PHE A 161 -0.60 5.67 8.96
N VAL A 162 -1.09 4.60 9.54
CA VAL A 162 -2.26 3.87 9.09
C VAL A 162 -3.55 4.63 9.26
N GLU A 163 -3.72 5.31 10.37
CA GLU A 163 -4.90 6.15 10.62
C GLU A 163 -5.04 7.25 9.55
N ILE A 164 -3.92 7.63 8.93
CA ILE A 164 -3.90 8.60 7.85
C ILE A 164 -4.04 7.91 6.48
N ALA A 165 -3.35 6.80 6.27
CA ALA A 165 -3.30 6.12 4.98
C ALA A 165 -4.64 5.45 4.63
N VAL A 166 -5.25 4.72 5.58
CA VAL A 166 -6.49 3.96 5.35
C VAL A 166 -7.66 4.86 4.95
N PRO A 167 -7.97 5.97 5.65
CA PRO A 167 -9.03 6.86 5.24
C PRO A 167 -8.80 7.49 3.86
N MET A 168 -7.55 7.84 3.53
CA MET A 168 -7.20 8.39 2.22
C MET A 168 -7.42 7.37 1.11
N PHE A 169 -6.96 6.13 1.34
CA PHE A 169 -7.16 5.02 0.42
C PHE A 169 -8.65 4.71 0.20
N LEU A 170 -9.41 4.60 1.27
CA LEU A 170 -10.84 4.28 1.20
C LEU A 170 -11.64 5.40 0.52
N LYS A 171 -11.29 6.66 0.76
CA LYS A 171 -11.90 7.79 0.06
C LYS A 171 -11.69 7.72 -1.44
N GLU A 172 -10.47 7.42 -1.89
CA GLU A 172 -10.14 7.27 -3.30
C GLU A 172 -10.86 6.07 -3.92
N SER A 173 -10.90 4.95 -3.20
CA SER A 173 -11.64 3.75 -3.61
C SER A 173 -13.15 4.01 -3.73
N CYS A 174 -13.75 4.76 -2.80
CA CYS A 174 -15.17 5.12 -2.84
C CYS A 174 -15.50 6.08 -3.98
N MET A 175 -14.62 7.01 -4.33
CA MET A 175 -14.83 7.95 -5.43
C MET A 175 -14.90 7.24 -6.80
N ARG A 176 -14.28 6.07 -6.92
CA ARG A 176 -14.21 5.26 -8.15
C ARG A 176 -15.16 4.06 -8.13
N ALA A 177 -15.77 3.75 -7.00
CA ALA A 177 -16.65 2.61 -6.82
C ALA A 177 -18.12 2.94 -7.13
N SER A 178 -18.93 1.91 -7.36
CA SER A 178 -20.37 2.05 -7.41
C SER A 178 -20.93 2.49 -6.04
N ARG A 179 -22.14 3.05 -6.04
CA ARG A 179 -22.78 3.56 -4.79
C ARG A 179 -22.95 2.48 -3.70
N GLU A 180 -23.15 1.25 -4.13
CA GLU A 180 -23.31 0.09 -3.24
C GLU A 180 -21.97 -0.36 -2.63
N GLU A 181 -20.91 -0.37 -3.41
CA GLU A 181 -19.55 -0.67 -2.96
C GLU A 181 -19.04 0.41 -2.00
N ALA A 182 -19.32 1.69 -2.29
CA ALA A 182 -19.00 2.80 -1.41
C ALA A 182 -19.70 2.68 -0.04
N GLY A 183 -20.95 2.21 -0.01
CA GLY A 183 -21.70 1.97 1.24
C GLY A 183 -21.07 0.87 2.09
N ARG A 184 -20.70 -0.25 1.49
CA ARG A 184 -20.02 -1.37 2.18
C ARG A 184 -18.64 -0.95 2.73
N MET A 185 -17.88 -0.20 1.94
CA MET A 185 -16.59 0.32 2.34
C MET A 185 -16.69 1.30 3.52
N SER A 186 -17.70 2.18 3.52
CA SER A 186 -17.95 3.12 4.61
C SER A 186 -18.29 2.41 5.92
N ALA A 187 -19.10 1.35 5.86
CA ALA A 187 -19.45 0.55 7.04
C ALA A 187 -18.22 -0.18 7.62
N TYR A 188 -17.39 -0.74 6.75
CA TYR A 188 -16.13 -1.38 7.13
C TYR A 188 -15.14 -0.39 7.77
N MET A 189 -15.01 0.81 7.21
CA MET A 189 -14.15 1.88 7.74
C MET A 189 -14.56 2.30 9.16
N ASN A 190 -15.86 2.45 9.39
CA ASN A 190 -16.37 2.78 10.72
C ASN A 190 -16.04 1.68 11.74
N GLY A 191 -16.09 0.41 11.34
CA GLY A 191 -15.71 -0.72 12.18
C GLY A 191 -14.22 -0.71 12.54
N LEU A 192 -13.34 -0.48 11.56
CA LEU A 192 -11.88 -0.38 11.77
C LEU A 192 -11.51 0.78 12.70
N LEU A 193 -12.02 1.97 12.43
CA LEU A 193 -11.73 3.16 13.25
C LEU A 193 -12.27 3.05 14.67
N THR A 194 -13.36 2.30 14.87
CA THR A 194 -13.92 2.03 16.20
C THR A 194 -13.05 1.00 16.94
N GLY A 195 -12.52 -0.01 16.24
CA GLY A 195 -11.59 -0.99 16.79
C GLY A 195 -10.31 -0.34 17.29
N LEU A 196 -9.66 0.48 16.47
CA LEU A 196 -8.42 1.20 16.82
C LEU A 196 -8.60 2.10 18.07
N ARG A 197 -9.73 2.82 18.18
CA ARG A 197 -10.02 3.68 19.34
C ARG A 197 -10.26 2.93 20.64
N ASN A 198 -10.72 1.68 20.57
CA ASN A 198 -10.98 0.87 21.77
C ASN A 198 -9.68 0.26 22.33
N GLU A 199 -8.67 0.04 21.52
CA GLU A 199 -7.35 -0.45 21.95
C GLU A 199 -6.52 0.63 22.66
N GLU A 200 -6.67 1.90 22.30
CA GLU A 200 -6.03 3.02 23.01
C GLU A 200 -6.63 3.33 24.39
N SER A 201 -7.77 2.71 24.73
CA SER A 201 -8.51 2.97 25.98
C SER A 201 -8.30 1.87 27.03
N GLN A 202 -7.45 0.88 26.79
CA GLN A 202 -7.04 -0.17 27.71
C GLN A 202 -5.57 -0.05 28.07
#